data_5310d3274d396855dd9accb375f1115d
#
_entry.id   5310d3274d396855dd9accb375f1115d
#
_cell.length_a   1.000
_cell.length_b   1.000
_cell.length_c   1.000
_cell.angle_alpha   90.00
_cell.angle_beta   90.00
_cell.angle_gamma   90.00
#
_symmetry.space_group_name_H-M   'P 1'
#
loop_
_entity.id
_entity.type
_entity.pdbx_description
1 polymer ?
#
loop_
_entity_poly.entity_id
_entity_poly.type
_entity_poly.pdbx_seq_one_letter_code
_entity_poly.pdbx_strand_id
1 'polypeptide(L)'
;MNTIKGKITLEDGAVYEGDLLNGIPYGKGKLTYSDGSVYVGDFVNGKSHGKGKLTYYFGDVYEGEWTNGVQNGVGKMTYTDGTVTEGIFVNGLCAK
;
A
#
# COMPACT_ATOMS: atom_id res chain seq x y z
N MET A 1 18.50 -11.65 -3.69
CA MET A 1 17.71 -12.00 -2.50
C MET A 1 16.63 -13.01 -2.86
N ASN A 2 16.44 -13.99 -1.98
CA ASN A 2 15.47 -15.05 -2.24
C ASN A 2 14.20 -14.78 -1.44
N THR A 3 13.16 -14.39 -2.13
CA THR A 3 11.84 -14.30 -1.52
C THR A 3 11.05 -15.56 -1.84
N ILE A 4 10.11 -15.89 -0.98
CA ILE A 4 9.15 -16.93 -1.23
C ILE A 4 7.76 -16.33 -1.17
N LYS A 5 6.83 -16.95 -1.86
CA LYS A 5 5.44 -16.48 -1.82
C LYS A 5 4.71 -17.16 -0.68
N GLY A 6 3.91 -16.37 0.02
CA GLY A 6 3.16 -16.92 1.14
C GLY A 6 2.03 -16.01 1.56
N LYS A 7 1.34 -16.44 2.61
CA LYS A 7 0.20 -15.72 3.17
C LYS A 7 0.33 -15.74 4.69
N ILE A 8 0.27 -14.56 5.29
CA ILE A 8 0.38 -14.44 6.75
C ILE A 8 -0.72 -13.52 7.27
N THR A 9 -1.13 -13.77 8.52
CA THR A 9 -2.07 -12.91 9.22
C THR A 9 -1.30 -12.12 10.27
N LEU A 10 -1.45 -10.81 10.23
CA LEU A 10 -0.75 -9.91 11.15
C LEU A 10 -1.53 -9.77 12.45
N GLU A 11 -0.88 -9.19 13.47
CA GLU A 11 -1.47 -9.06 14.81
C GLU A 11 -2.78 -8.28 14.83
N ASP A 12 -2.91 -7.28 13.96
CA ASP A 12 -4.10 -6.43 13.90
C ASP A 12 -5.22 -7.04 13.06
N GLY A 13 -5.04 -8.27 12.58
CA GLY A 13 -6.03 -8.95 11.75
C GLY A 13 -5.87 -8.72 10.26
N ALA A 14 -4.91 -7.91 9.84
CA ALA A 14 -4.63 -7.73 8.42
C ALA A 14 -4.02 -9.01 7.84
N VAL A 15 -4.27 -9.25 6.55
CA VAL A 15 -3.77 -10.45 5.86
C VAL A 15 -2.85 -10.01 4.71
N TYR A 16 -1.63 -10.51 4.73
CA TYR A 16 -0.67 -10.27 3.65
C TYR A 16 -0.54 -11.49 2.77
N GLU A 17 -0.50 -11.27 1.47
CA GLU A 17 -0.30 -12.30 0.45
C GLU A 17 0.73 -11.81 -0.56
N GLY A 18 1.83 -12.53 -0.73
CA GLY A 18 2.84 -12.12 -1.70
C GLY A 18 4.24 -12.56 -1.32
N ASP A 19 5.22 -11.79 -1.76
CA ASP A 19 6.63 -12.11 -1.53
C ASP A 19 7.01 -11.89 -0.08
N LEU A 20 7.75 -12.83 0.48
CA LEU A 20 8.24 -12.79 1.85
C LEU A 20 9.75 -13.02 1.84
N LEU A 21 10.48 -12.24 2.64
CA LEU A 21 11.89 -12.45 2.90
C LEU A 21 12.03 -12.69 4.39
N ASN A 22 12.47 -13.89 4.75
CA ASN A 22 12.58 -14.31 6.16
C ASN A 22 11.27 -14.10 6.92
N GLY A 23 10.13 -14.39 6.26
CA GLY A 23 8.81 -14.29 6.86
C GLY A 23 8.25 -12.89 6.92
N ILE A 24 8.91 -11.91 6.31
CA ILE A 24 8.49 -10.50 6.35
C ILE A 24 8.14 -10.05 4.93
N PRO A 25 7.05 -9.28 4.74
CA PRO A 25 6.71 -8.75 3.42
C PRO A 25 7.87 -7.99 2.80
N TYR A 26 8.25 -8.39 1.60
CA TYR A 26 9.37 -7.80 0.89
C TYR A 26 9.25 -8.12 -0.60
N GLY A 27 9.09 -7.09 -1.44
CA GLY A 27 8.86 -7.29 -2.87
C GLY A 27 7.45 -6.93 -3.24
N LYS A 28 6.77 -7.79 -3.98
CA LYS A 28 5.41 -7.52 -4.42
C LYS A 28 4.40 -8.24 -3.54
N GLY A 29 3.32 -7.55 -3.17
CA GLY A 29 2.32 -8.19 -2.35
C GLY A 29 1.01 -7.45 -2.29
N LYS A 30 0.05 -8.08 -1.60
CA LYS A 30 -1.28 -7.56 -1.37
C LYS A 30 -1.56 -7.63 0.14
N LEU A 31 -1.93 -6.50 0.71
CA LEU A 31 -2.29 -6.42 2.12
C LEU A 31 -3.75 -6.03 2.24
N THR A 32 -4.54 -6.89 2.87
CA THR A 32 -5.94 -6.61 3.15
C THR A 32 -6.03 -6.22 4.63
N TYR A 33 -6.42 -4.98 4.88
CA TYR A 33 -6.55 -4.47 6.24
C TYR A 33 -7.83 -4.98 6.88
N SER A 34 -7.88 -4.95 8.20
CA SER A 34 -9.04 -5.44 8.94
C SER A 34 -10.30 -4.63 8.66
N ASP A 35 -10.17 -3.38 8.22
CA ASP A 35 -11.32 -2.54 7.85
C ASP A 35 -11.82 -2.79 6.43
N GLY A 36 -11.14 -3.67 5.67
CA GLY A 36 -11.51 -3.96 4.29
C GLY A 36 -10.73 -3.19 3.23
N SER A 37 -9.87 -2.26 3.64
CA SER A 37 -9.00 -1.56 2.68
C SER A 37 -7.95 -2.55 2.15
N VAL A 38 -7.49 -2.32 0.90
CA VAL A 38 -6.55 -3.23 0.24
C VAL A 38 -5.41 -2.44 -0.38
N TYR A 39 -4.18 -2.82 -0.05
CA TYR A 39 -2.98 -2.29 -0.70
C TYR A 39 -2.38 -3.35 -1.61
N VAL A 40 -2.03 -2.97 -2.84
CA VAL A 40 -1.32 -3.84 -3.78
C VAL A 40 -0.11 -3.08 -4.30
N GLY A 41 1.07 -3.64 -4.13
CA GLY A 41 2.28 -2.99 -4.62
C GLY A 41 3.54 -3.48 -3.95
N ASP A 42 4.51 -2.58 -3.86
CA ASP A 42 5.84 -2.90 -3.35
C ASP A 42 5.88 -2.84 -1.83
N PHE A 43 6.67 -3.73 -1.25
CA PHE A 43 6.92 -3.79 0.20
C PHE A 43 8.41 -3.85 0.48
N VAL A 44 8.83 -3.20 1.54
CA VAL A 44 10.18 -3.31 2.08
C VAL A 44 10.05 -3.43 3.60
N ASN A 45 10.62 -4.49 4.16
CA ASN A 45 10.65 -4.73 5.61
C ASN A 45 9.27 -4.59 6.27
N GLY A 46 8.25 -5.15 5.63
CA GLY A 46 6.90 -5.19 6.18
C GLY A 46 6.07 -3.96 5.91
N LYS A 47 6.60 -2.97 5.22
CA LYS A 47 5.88 -1.71 4.97
C LYS A 47 5.75 -1.43 3.49
N SER A 48 4.65 -0.79 3.10
CA SER A 48 4.48 -0.32 1.72
C SER A 48 5.60 0.68 1.40
N HIS A 49 6.21 0.51 0.24
CA HIS A 49 7.37 1.29 -0.16
C HIS A 49 7.53 1.17 -1.67
N GLY A 50 7.92 2.26 -2.34
CA GLY A 50 8.03 2.24 -3.78
C GLY A 50 6.73 2.62 -4.42
N LYS A 51 6.15 1.75 -5.23
CA LYS A 51 4.90 2.05 -5.92
C LYS A 51 3.79 1.12 -5.46
N GLY A 52 2.58 1.68 -5.28
CA GLY A 52 1.46 0.85 -4.88
C GLY A 52 0.13 1.57 -4.99
N LYS A 53 -0.92 0.76 -4.89
CA LYS A 53 -2.30 1.22 -4.99
C LYS A 53 -3.04 0.81 -3.74
N LEU A 54 -3.63 1.79 -3.06
CA LEU A 54 -4.45 1.55 -1.89
C LEU A 54 -5.91 1.87 -2.22
N THR A 55 -6.77 0.88 -2.08
CA THR A 55 -8.21 1.07 -2.20
C THR A 55 -8.75 1.12 -0.79
N TYR A 56 -9.26 2.27 -0.39
CA TYR A 56 -9.86 2.43 0.94
C TYR A 56 -11.18 1.70 1.01
N TYR A 57 -11.58 1.25 2.19
CA TYR A 57 -12.80 0.48 2.37
C TYR A 57 -14.04 1.26 1.91
N PHE A 58 -13.97 2.59 1.93
CA PHE A 58 -15.09 3.46 1.52
C PHE A 58 -15.03 3.85 0.04
N GLY A 59 -14.04 3.33 -0.72
CA GLY A 59 -14.02 3.45 -2.18
C GLY A 59 -13.02 4.43 -2.78
N ASP A 60 -12.39 5.30 -1.99
CA ASP A 60 -11.33 6.16 -2.51
C ASP A 60 -10.12 5.30 -2.89
N VAL A 61 -9.35 5.74 -3.87
CA VAL A 61 -8.18 5.01 -4.36
C VAL A 61 -6.98 5.93 -4.47
N TYR A 62 -5.87 5.53 -3.83
CA TYR A 62 -4.59 6.21 -4.04
C TYR A 62 -3.69 5.32 -4.88
N GLU A 63 -3.06 5.90 -5.90
CA GLU A 63 -2.05 5.22 -6.72
C GLU A 63 -0.81 6.09 -6.79
N GLY A 64 0.33 5.56 -6.40
CA GLY A 64 1.55 6.36 -6.48
C GLY A 64 2.66 5.83 -5.61
N GLU A 65 3.51 6.75 -5.19
CA GLU A 65 4.72 6.44 -4.44
C GLU A 65 4.48 6.39 -2.94
N TRP A 66 5.23 5.51 -2.28
CA TRP A 66 5.12 5.23 -0.85
C TRP A 66 6.50 5.20 -0.23
N THR A 67 6.60 5.66 1.01
CA THR A 67 7.82 5.54 1.80
C THR A 67 7.44 5.10 3.20
N ASN A 68 7.96 3.95 3.63
CA ASN A 68 7.77 3.43 5.00
C ASN A 68 6.32 3.46 5.46
N GLY A 69 5.40 3.02 4.60
CA GLY A 69 4.00 2.91 4.96
C GLY A 69 3.17 4.16 4.76
N VAL A 70 3.75 5.25 4.28
CA VAL A 70 2.99 6.48 4.02
C VAL A 70 3.09 6.90 2.57
N GLN A 71 2.04 7.53 2.08
CA GLN A 71 1.99 8.10 0.73
C GLN A 71 2.98 9.24 0.66
N ASN A 72 3.94 9.15 -0.24
CA ASN A 72 5.01 10.13 -0.29
C ASN A 72 5.65 10.11 -1.68
N GLY A 73 5.62 11.24 -2.36
CA GLY A 73 6.10 11.37 -3.72
C GLY A 73 4.97 11.58 -4.70
N VAL A 74 5.19 11.26 -5.96
CA VAL A 74 4.19 11.47 -7.01
C VAL A 74 3.03 10.49 -6.83
N GLY A 75 1.81 11.02 -6.82
CA GLY A 75 0.64 10.18 -6.65
C GLY A 75 -0.64 10.79 -7.14
N LYS A 76 -1.68 9.98 -7.09
CA LYS A 76 -3.00 10.35 -7.56
C LYS A 76 -4.06 9.74 -6.64
N MET A 77 -4.92 10.59 -6.10
CA MET A 77 -6.05 10.15 -5.28
C MET A 77 -7.32 10.34 -6.10
N THR A 78 -8.09 9.27 -6.26
CA THR A 78 -9.40 9.31 -6.91
C THR A 78 -10.46 9.10 -5.85
N TYR A 79 -11.37 10.06 -5.73
CA TYR A 79 -12.42 10.00 -4.72
C TYR A 79 -13.68 9.35 -5.27
N THR A 80 -14.54 8.89 -4.38
CA THR A 80 -15.77 8.16 -4.77
C THR A 80 -16.71 9.01 -5.62
N ASP A 81 -16.65 10.34 -5.49
CA ASP A 81 -17.46 11.23 -6.31
C ASP A 81 -16.89 11.47 -7.70
N GLY A 82 -15.75 10.81 -8.02
CA GLY A 82 -15.10 10.92 -9.32
C GLY A 82 -14.07 12.03 -9.42
N THR A 83 -13.92 12.86 -8.40
CA THR A 83 -12.89 13.91 -8.42
C THR A 83 -11.52 13.29 -8.19
N VAL A 84 -10.47 13.99 -8.64
CA VAL A 84 -9.11 13.50 -8.63
C VAL A 84 -8.17 14.59 -8.07
N THR A 85 -7.27 14.19 -7.19
CA THR A 85 -6.18 15.03 -6.72
C THR A 85 -4.87 14.38 -7.18
N GLU A 86 -4.07 15.12 -7.92
CA GLU A 86 -2.84 14.62 -8.52
C GLU A 86 -1.68 15.55 -8.19
N GLY A 87 -0.52 15.02 -7.82
CA GLY A 87 0.64 15.86 -7.52
C GLY A 87 1.63 15.17 -6.61
N ILE A 88 2.30 15.97 -5.79
CA ILE A 88 3.30 15.49 -4.84
C ILE A 88 2.64 15.30 -3.48
N PHE A 89 2.73 14.09 -2.95
CA PHE A 89 2.18 13.77 -1.63
C PHE A 89 3.33 13.80 -0.61
N VAL A 90 3.05 14.32 0.55
CA VAL A 90 3.99 14.35 1.67
C VAL A 90 3.23 13.86 2.89
N ASN A 91 3.68 12.72 3.44
CA ASN A 91 3.06 12.11 4.62
C ASN A 91 1.54 11.96 4.49
N GLY A 92 1.10 11.51 3.30
CA GLY A 92 -0.30 11.23 3.05
C GLY A 92 -1.13 12.41 2.59
N LEU A 93 -0.55 13.61 2.50
CA LEU A 93 -1.27 14.81 2.07
C LEU A 93 -0.68 15.34 0.78
N CYS A 94 -1.56 15.73 -0.15
CA CYS A 94 -1.10 16.31 -1.41
C CYS A 94 -0.59 17.73 -1.16
N ALA A 95 0.70 17.93 -1.42
CA ALA A 95 1.34 19.23 -1.23
C ALA A 95 1.29 20.07 -2.49
N LYS A 96 0.74 19.51 -3.57
CA LYS A 96 0.53 20.17 -4.87
C LYS A 96 0.81 19.22 -6.01
#